data_74b43d55ba98aab3dace483537a468db
#
_entry.id   74b43d55ba98aab3dace483537a468db
#
_cell.length_a   1.000
_cell.length_b   1.000
_cell.length_c   1.000
_cell.angle_alpha   90.00
_cell.angle_beta   90.00
_cell.angle_gamma   90.00
#
_symmetry.space_group_name_H-M   'P 1'
#
loop_
_entity.id
_entity.type
_entity.pdbx_description
1 polymer ?
#
loop_
_entity_poly.entity_id
_entity_poly.type
_entity_poly.pdbx_seq_one_letter_code
_entity_poly.pdbx_strand_id
1 'polypeptide(L)'
;FLLILFLVGCVLITGERSNGIKTILALTIFIFLYEKINYKFKIFGFLLTALLAGLIITNSNYLKIRYGQQLFSQLFDENQRDQFIENNIYLNLYKSGFAVFKDHLFFGVGNKNYRVITTKNIETKINDDYLLNTHPHQIYIEFLSEHGLIGSIILLSIFFTLIFKNLKIIIMSRN
;
A
#
# COMPACT_ATOMS: atom_id res chain seq x y z
N PHE A 1 25.12 -0.81 -2.26
CA PHE A 1 24.39 -0.09 -3.31
C PHE A 1 23.91 -1.03 -4.41
N LEU A 2 24.79 -1.85 -5.01
CA LEU A 2 24.42 -2.82 -6.06
C LEU A 2 23.32 -3.80 -5.63
N LEU A 3 23.38 -4.32 -4.40
CA LEU A 3 22.34 -5.18 -3.84
C LEU A 3 20.96 -4.48 -3.79
N ILE A 4 20.93 -3.21 -3.41
CA ILE A 4 19.69 -2.43 -3.36
C ILE A 4 19.11 -2.27 -4.77
N LEU A 5 19.95 -1.91 -5.76
CA LEU A 5 19.51 -1.80 -7.16
C LEU A 5 18.98 -3.13 -7.70
N PHE A 6 19.65 -4.23 -7.37
CA PHE A 6 19.21 -5.58 -7.74
C PHE A 6 17.83 -5.90 -7.14
N LEU A 7 17.63 -5.63 -5.84
CA LEU A 7 16.35 -5.87 -5.16
C LEU A 7 15.22 -5.01 -5.75
N VAL A 8 15.50 -3.74 -6.07
CA VAL A 8 14.52 -2.87 -6.76
C VAL A 8 14.17 -3.46 -8.13
N GLY A 9 15.15 -3.91 -8.88
CA GLY A 9 14.94 -4.59 -10.17
C GLY A 9 14.04 -5.82 -10.02
N CYS A 10 14.30 -6.67 -9.03
CA CYS A 10 13.47 -7.84 -8.73
C CYS A 10 12.01 -7.45 -8.45
N VAL A 11 11.78 -6.41 -7.63
CA VAL A 11 10.42 -5.94 -7.35
C VAL A 11 9.73 -5.40 -8.59
N LEU A 12 10.43 -4.65 -9.45
CA LEU A 12 9.85 -4.11 -10.69
C LEU A 12 9.46 -5.22 -11.69
N ILE A 13 10.29 -6.25 -11.81
CA ILE A 13 10.06 -7.39 -12.72
C ILE A 13 8.80 -8.17 -12.34
N THR A 14 8.39 -8.19 -11.07
CA THR A 14 7.13 -8.84 -10.67
C THR A 14 5.90 -8.22 -11.32
N GLY A 15 5.99 -6.99 -11.82
CA GLY A 15 4.86 -6.24 -12.37
C GLY A 15 3.86 -5.76 -11.31
N GLU A 16 4.17 -5.92 -10.01
CA GLU A 16 3.36 -5.44 -8.91
C GLU A 16 3.52 -3.92 -8.74
N ARG A 17 2.67 -3.15 -9.42
CA ARG A 17 2.73 -1.67 -9.51
C ARG A 17 2.80 -1.00 -8.14
N SER A 18 1.95 -1.40 -7.22
CA SER A 18 1.89 -0.81 -5.87
C SER A 18 3.21 -1.02 -5.11
N ASN A 19 3.78 -2.22 -5.18
CA ASN A 19 5.04 -2.53 -4.51
C ASN A 19 6.22 -1.85 -5.21
N GLY A 20 6.24 -1.81 -6.54
CA GLY A 20 7.25 -1.09 -7.32
C GLY A 20 7.32 0.40 -6.96
N ILE A 21 6.17 1.09 -6.95
CA ILE A 21 6.07 2.52 -6.61
C ILE A 21 6.50 2.76 -5.15
N LYS A 22 6.01 1.95 -4.20
CA LYS A 22 6.39 2.06 -2.78
C LYS A 22 7.89 1.85 -2.58
N THR A 23 8.48 0.89 -3.27
CA THR A 23 9.93 0.59 -3.17
C THR A 23 10.77 1.75 -3.71
N ILE A 24 10.42 2.31 -4.86
CA ILE A 24 11.10 3.48 -5.43
C ILE A 24 10.96 4.68 -4.48
N LEU A 25 9.75 4.93 -3.96
CA LEU A 25 9.51 6.03 -3.02
C LEU A 25 10.31 5.87 -1.73
N ALA A 26 10.28 4.68 -1.12
CA ALA A 26 11.02 4.38 0.10
C ALA A 26 12.53 4.53 -0.09
N LEU A 27 13.07 4.04 -1.22
CA LEU A 27 14.48 4.19 -1.55
C LEU A 27 14.86 5.67 -1.76
N THR A 28 14.02 6.44 -2.45
CA THR A 28 14.22 7.86 -2.65
C THR A 28 14.28 8.61 -1.31
N ILE A 29 13.31 8.38 -0.44
CA ILE A 29 13.27 8.97 0.91
C ILE A 29 14.53 8.58 1.69
N PHE A 30 14.90 7.29 1.69
CA PHE A 30 16.08 6.79 2.39
C PHE A 30 17.36 7.48 1.89
N ILE A 31 17.57 7.54 0.58
CA ILE A 31 18.76 8.16 -0.01
C ILE A 31 18.85 9.64 0.39
N PHE A 32 17.73 10.39 0.34
CA PHE A 32 17.73 11.81 0.68
C PHE A 32 17.92 12.07 2.18
N LEU A 33 17.38 11.22 3.04
CA LEU A 33 17.52 11.34 4.49
C LEU A 33 18.90 10.87 5.01
N TYR A 34 19.59 10.00 4.29
CA TYR A 34 20.88 9.46 4.73
C TYR A 34 22.02 10.48 4.54
N GLU A 35 22.46 11.13 5.61
CA GLU A 35 23.38 12.29 5.58
C GLU A 35 24.83 11.97 5.21
N LYS A 36 25.28 10.73 5.46
CA LYS A 36 26.67 10.35 5.21
C LYS A 36 27.07 10.30 3.72
N ILE A 37 26.10 10.49 2.82
CA ILE A 37 26.32 10.52 1.38
C ILE A 37 26.23 11.95 0.87
N ASN A 38 27.24 12.39 0.11
CA ASN A 38 27.22 13.69 -0.55
C ASN A 38 26.02 13.80 -1.50
N TYR A 39 25.40 14.99 -1.57
CA TYR A 39 24.20 15.24 -2.39
C TYR A 39 24.39 14.89 -3.87
N LYS A 40 25.61 15.07 -4.43
CA LYS A 40 25.91 14.70 -5.82
C LYS A 40 25.74 13.20 -6.06
N PHE A 41 26.19 12.37 -5.12
CA PHE A 41 26.00 10.91 -5.19
C PHE A 41 24.54 10.49 -4.96
N LYS A 42 23.79 11.28 -4.17
CA LYS A 42 22.34 11.05 -3.99
C LYS A 42 21.58 11.26 -5.29
N ILE A 43 21.84 12.39 -5.96
CA ILE A 43 21.24 12.71 -7.26
C ILE A 43 21.64 11.67 -8.31
N PHE A 44 22.92 11.32 -8.38
CA PHE A 44 23.42 10.30 -9.30
C PHE A 44 22.73 8.95 -9.05
N GLY A 45 22.65 8.52 -7.79
CA GLY A 45 21.97 7.26 -7.42
C GLY A 45 20.48 7.26 -7.77
N PHE A 46 19.80 8.38 -7.56
CA PHE A 46 18.39 8.53 -7.96
C PHE A 46 18.22 8.44 -9.48
N LEU A 47 19.02 9.18 -10.24
CA LEU A 47 18.97 9.17 -11.70
C LEU A 47 19.32 7.78 -12.27
N LEU A 48 20.32 7.11 -11.70
CA LEU A 48 20.68 5.75 -12.09
C LEU A 48 19.53 4.76 -11.82
N THR A 49 18.88 4.86 -10.67
CA THR A 49 17.73 4.02 -10.34
C THR A 49 16.56 4.27 -11.31
N ALA A 50 16.26 5.52 -11.62
CA ALA A 50 15.23 5.90 -12.57
C ALA A 50 15.54 5.39 -13.99
N LEU A 51 16.80 5.52 -14.43
CA LEU A 51 17.25 5.01 -15.72
C LEU A 51 17.10 3.47 -15.81
N LEU A 52 17.56 2.76 -14.80
CA LEU A 52 17.47 1.29 -14.76
C LEU A 52 16.00 0.82 -14.72
N ALA A 53 15.15 1.48 -13.94
CA ALA A 53 13.71 1.21 -13.91
C ALA A 53 13.08 1.45 -15.29
N GLY A 54 13.42 2.55 -15.95
CA GLY A 54 12.98 2.85 -17.31
C GLY A 54 13.43 1.78 -18.31
N LEU A 55 14.69 1.35 -18.27
CA LEU A 55 15.21 0.29 -19.13
C LEU A 55 14.50 -1.06 -18.89
N ILE A 56 14.26 -1.43 -17.64
CA ILE A 56 13.53 -2.66 -17.30
C ILE A 56 12.11 -2.61 -17.86
N ILE A 57 11.40 -1.50 -17.65
CA ILE A 57 10.01 -1.32 -18.11
C ILE A 57 9.95 -1.32 -19.65
N THR A 58 10.88 -0.63 -20.31
CA THR A 58 10.85 -0.49 -21.77
C THR A 58 11.30 -1.76 -22.52
N ASN A 59 12.04 -2.64 -21.89
CA ASN A 59 12.44 -3.91 -22.50
C ASN A 59 11.42 -5.05 -22.39
N SER A 60 10.35 -4.87 -21.61
CA SER A 60 9.31 -5.87 -21.42
C SER A 60 7.95 -5.36 -21.87
N ASN A 61 7.31 -6.02 -22.86
CA ASN A 61 5.96 -5.67 -23.27
C ASN A 61 4.95 -5.81 -22.12
N TYR A 62 5.11 -6.80 -21.27
CA TYR A 62 4.31 -6.98 -20.07
C TYR A 62 4.41 -5.76 -19.13
N LEU A 63 5.62 -5.29 -18.85
CA LEU A 63 5.85 -4.17 -17.95
C LEU A 63 5.41 -2.82 -18.57
N LYS A 64 5.57 -2.64 -19.90
CA LYS A 64 5.02 -1.48 -20.61
C LYS A 64 3.50 -1.37 -20.43
N ILE A 65 2.80 -2.49 -20.59
CA ILE A 65 1.35 -2.53 -20.39
C ILE A 65 1.02 -2.22 -18.92
N ARG A 66 1.69 -2.86 -17.99
CA ARG A 66 1.42 -2.74 -16.54
C ARG A 66 1.72 -1.34 -15.98
N TYR A 67 2.91 -0.80 -16.22
CA TYR A 67 3.36 0.48 -15.69
C TYR A 67 3.04 1.68 -16.60
N GLY A 68 2.95 1.45 -17.90
CA GLY A 68 2.60 2.49 -18.88
C GLY A 68 1.09 2.55 -19.11
N GLN A 69 0.59 1.72 -20.03
CA GLN A 69 -0.80 1.84 -20.52
C GLN A 69 -1.85 1.73 -19.41
N GLN A 70 -1.78 0.68 -18.55
CA GLN A 70 -2.79 0.48 -17.51
C GLN A 70 -2.74 1.56 -16.41
N LEU A 71 -1.55 2.04 -16.04
CA LEU A 71 -1.44 3.09 -15.03
C LEU A 71 -1.93 4.43 -15.59
N PHE A 72 -1.49 4.80 -16.82
CA PHE A 72 -1.90 6.05 -17.45
C PHE A 72 -3.39 6.08 -17.76
N SER A 73 -3.96 5.00 -18.31
CA SER A 73 -5.38 4.97 -18.61
C SER A 73 -6.24 5.07 -17.34
N GLN A 74 -5.85 4.40 -16.25
CA GLN A 74 -6.57 4.50 -14.98
C GLN A 74 -6.47 5.88 -14.31
N LEU A 75 -5.42 6.66 -14.60
CA LEU A 75 -5.25 8.00 -14.01
C LEU A 75 -5.89 9.10 -14.86
N PHE A 76 -5.86 8.99 -16.19
CA PHE A 76 -6.16 10.09 -17.10
C PHE A 76 -7.37 9.85 -18.02
N ASP A 77 -7.84 8.60 -18.21
CA ASP A 77 -9.03 8.28 -18.98
C ASP A 77 -10.22 8.07 -18.03
N GLU A 78 -11.19 8.98 -18.08
CA GLU A 78 -12.35 8.96 -17.18
C GLU A 78 -13.18 7.68 -17.34
N ASN A 79 -13.43 7.25 -18.58
CA ASN A 79 -14.23 6.04 -18.83
C ASN A 79 -13.56 4.79 -18.30
N GLN A 80 -12.24 4.66 -18.49
CA GLN A 80 -11.49 3.51 -17.97
C GLN A 80 -11.32 3.57 -16.45
N ARG A 81 -11.22 4.76 -15.88
CA ARG A 81 -11.19 4.95 -14.44
C ARG A 81 -12.50 4.52 -13.79
N ASP A 82 -13.64 4.94 -14.35
CA ASP A 82 -14.95 4.61 -13.79
C ASP A 82 -15.25 3.11 -13.91
N GLN A 83 -14.97 2.48 -15.05
CA GLN A 83 -15.03 1.04 -15.20
C GLN A 83 -14.10 0.30 -14.25
N PHE A 84 -12.90 0.84 -14.00
CA PHE A 84 -11.96 0.27 -13.02
C PHE A 84 -12.51 0.37 -11.60
N ILE A 85 -13.14 1.49 -11.23
CA ILE A 85 -13.72 1.69 -9.91
C ILE A 85 -14.92 0.74 -9.70
N GLU A 86 -15.80 0.62 -10.67
CA GLU A 86 -16.99 -0.23 -10.59
C GLU A 86 -16.67 -1.73 -10.54
N ASN A 87 -15.72 -2.18 -11.37
CA ASN A 87 -15.40 -3.60 -11.53
C ASN A 87 -14.21 -4.07 -10.70
N ASN A 88 -13.61 -3.20 -9.88
CA ASN A 88 -12.45 -3.55 -9.09
C ASN A 88 -12.84 -4.35 -7.85
N ILE A 89 -12.54 -5.64 -7.85
CA ILE A 89 -12.80 -6.52 -6.71
C ILE A 89 -12.19 -6.01 -5.41
N TYR A 90 -11.00 -5.39 -5.45
CA TYR A 90 -10.35 -4.86 -4.26
C TYR A 90 -11.11 -3.68 -3.66
N LEU A 91 -11.64 -2.77 -4.50
CA LEU A 91 -12.47 -1.66 -4.01
C LEU A 91 -13.77 -2.16 -3.38
N ASN A 92 -14.37 -3.18 -3.95
CA ASN A 92 -15.56 -3.80 -3.38
C ASN A 92 -15.24 -4.49 -2.05
N LEU A 93 -14.08 -5.16 -1.93
CA LEU A 93 -13.61 -5.71 -0.66
C LEU A 93 -13.31 -4.62 0.38
N TYR A 94 -12.79 -3.46 -0.05
CA TYR A 94 -12.60 -2.31 0.86
C TYR A 94 -13.93 -1.75 1.35
N LYS A 95 -14.94 -1.62 0.47
CA LYS A 95 -16.29 -1.24 0.85
C LYS A 95 -16.88 -2.22 1.86
N SER A 96 -16.75 -3.52 1.60
CA SER A 96 -17.20 -4.57 2.51
C SER A 96 -16.52 -4.50 3.88
N GLY A 97 -15.19 -4.36 3.92
CA GLY A 97 -14.47 -4.20 5.18
C GLY A 97 -14.88 -2.96 5.95
N PHE A 98 -15.16 -1.86 5.23
CA PHE A 98 -15.64 -0.63 5.85
C PHE A 98 -17.10 -0.74 6.34
N ALA A 99 -17.95 -1.51 5.65
CA ALA A 99 -19.29 -1.80 6.11
C ALA A 99 -19.26 -2.63 7.42
N VAL A 100 -18.42 -3.67 7.49
CA VAL A 100 -18.20 -4.44 8.73
C VAL A 100 -17.71 -3.53 9.86
N PHE A 101 -16.77 -2.62 9.59
CA PHE A 101 -16.33 -1.64 10.58
C PHE A 101 -17.46 -0.74 11.09
N LYS A 102 -18.32 -0.23 10.19
CA LYS A 102 -19.46 0.63 10.60
C LYS A 102 -20.42 -0.09 11.53
N ASP A 103 -20.70 -1.37 11.25
CA ASP A 103 -21.62 -2.18 12.04
C ASP A 103 -21.01 -2.61 13.39
N HIS A 104 -19.65 -2.59 13.48
CA HIS A 104 -18.88 -2.97 14.67
C HIS A 104 -17.86 -1.91 15.09
N LEU A 105 -18.31 -0.64 15.18
CA LEU A 105 -17.49 0.56 15.25
C LEU A 105 -16.41 0.55 16.33
N PHE A 106 -16.73 0.17 17.57
CA PHE A 106 -15.83 0.36 18.72
C PHE A 106 -14.78 -0.74 18.85
N PHE A 107 -15.20 -1.99 18.81
CA PHE A 107 -14.35 -3.15 19.11
C PHE A 107 -14.05 -4.02 17.89
N GLY A 108 -14.70 -3.75 16.75
CA GLY A 108 -14.63 -4.61 15.58
C GLY A 108 -15.27 -5.98 15.81
N VAL A 109 -15.03 -6.90 14.89
CA VAL A 109 -15.55 -8.27 14.95
C VAL A 109 -14.62 -9.26 15.64
N GLY A 110 -13.42 -8.82 16.03
CA GLY A 110 -12.35 -9.64 16.57
C GLY A 110 -11.37 -10.14 15.50
N ASN A 111 -10.16 -10.46 15.94
CA ASN A 111 -9.08 -10.90 15.07
C ASN A 111 -9.49 -12.11 14.23
N LYS A 112 -9.26 -12.05 12.90
CA LYS A 112 -9.62 -13.07 11.89
C LYS A 112 -11.11 -13.43 11.81
N ASN A 113 -11.99 -12.63 12.42
CA ASN A 113 -13.43 -12.85 12.39
C ASN A 113 -14.12 -12.15 11.22
N TYR A 114 -13.43 -11.31 10.45
CA TYR A 114 -13.99 -10.74 9.22
C TYR A 114 -14.60 -11.82 8.33
N ARG A 115 -13.86 -12.87 8.03
CA ARG A 115 -14.33 -14.02 7.23
C ARG A 115 -15.56 -14.71 7.84
N VAL A 116 -15.62 -14.81 9.17
CA VAL A 116 -16.75 -15.50 9.86
C VAL A 116 -18.03 -14.70 9.66
N ILE A 117 -17.97 -13.38 9.85
CA ILE A 117 -19.12 -12.49 9.67
C ILE A 117 -19.57 -12.45 8.21
N THR A 118 -18.65 -12.33 7.25
CA THR A 118 -18.99 -12.28 5.83
C THR A 118 -19.50 -13.64 5.32
N THR A 119 -19.02 -14.77 5.87
CA THR A 119 -19.57 -16.10 5.57
C THR A 119 -20.98 -16.23 6.12
N LYS A 120 -21.21 -15.86 7.37
CA LYS A 120 -22.54 -15.91 8.00
C LYS A 120 -23.55 -15.03 7.27
N ASN A 121 -23.12 -13.92 6.69
CA ASN A 121 -23.96 -13.01 5.93
C ASN A 121 -24.60 -13.65 4.68
N ILE A 122 -24.01 -14.70 4.13
CA ILE A 122 -24.61 -15.45 3.00
C ILE A 122 -25.97 -16.02 3.39
N GLU A 123 -26.09 -16.53 4.62
CA GLU A 123 -27.31 -17.13 5.14
C GLU A 123 -28.25 -16.08 5.72
N THR A 124 -27.70 -15.13 6.46
CA THR A 124 -28.48 -14.17 7.26
C THR A 124 -28.85 -12.89 6.54
N LYS A 125 -28.14 -12.54 5.44
CA LYS A 125 -28.34 -11.29 4.65
C LYS A 125 -28.45 -10.04 5.52
N ILE A 126 -27.55 -9.91 6.50
CA ILE A 126 -27.53 -8.78 7.45
C ILE A 126 -27.20 -7.47 6.73
N ASN A 127 -26.25 -7.53 5.78
CA ASN A 127 -25.78 -6.33 5.07
C ASN A 127 -25.38 -6.72 3.62
N ASP A 128 -25.98 -6.06 2.64
CA ASP A 128 -25.76 -6.33 1.22
C ASP A 128 -24.34 -5.94 0.77
N ASP A 129 -23.67 -5.04 1.49
CA ASP A 129 -22.30 -4.64 1.21
C ASP A 129 -21.24 -5.66 1.68
N TYR A 130 -21.64 -6.70 2.43
CA TYR A 130 -20.70 -7.71 2.91
C TYR A 130 -20.35 -8.69 1.79
N LEU A 131 -19.08 -8.69 1.40
CA LEU A 131 -18.55 -9.65 0.43
C LEU A 131 -17.78 -10.75 1.14
N LEU A 132 -18.12 -12.00 0.78
CA LEU A 132 -17.42 -13.18 1.27
C LEU A 132 -15.94 -13.14 0.87
N ASN A 133 -15.07 -13.01 1.86
CA ASN A 133 -13.62 -13.14 1.68
C ASN A 133 -12.95 -13.43 3.03
N THR A 134 -11.69 -13.86 2.97
CA THR A 134 -10.87 -14.12 4.16
C THR A 134 -10.49 -12.83 4.89
N HIS A 135 -10.28 -11.73 4.14
CA HIS A 135 -9.89 -10.42 4.65
C HIS A 135 -10.15 -9.34 3.56
N PRO A 136 -10.23 -8.06 3.91
CA PRO A 136 -10.55 -6.99 2.95
C PRO A 136 -9.39 -6.57 2.05
N HIS A 137 -8.25 -7.28 2.06
CA HIS A 137 -7.04 -7.01 1.24
C HIS A 137 -6.42 -5.60 1.41
N GLN A 138 -6.76 -4.92 2.51
CA GLN A 138 -6.18 -3.63 2.87
C GLN A 138 -6.03 -3.56 4.38
N ILE A 139 -4.79 -3.49 4.86
CA ILE A 139 -4.44 -3.67 6.27
C ILE A 139 -5.14 -2.68 7.22
N TYR A 140 -5.33 -1.42 6.80
CA TYR A 140 -5.99 -0.42 7.65
C TYR A 140 -7.48 -0.72 7.80
N ILE A 141 -8.13 -1.16 6.71
CA ILE A 141 -9.55 -1.54 6.72
C ILE A 141 -9.73 -2.84 7.51
N GLU A 142 -8.81 -3.80 7.38
CA GLU A 142 -8.78 -5.02 8.15
C GLU A 142 -8.68 -4.72 9.65
N PHE A 143 -7.75 -3.84 10.04
CA PHE A 143 -7.63 -3.40 11.43
C PHE A 143 -8.90 -2.72 11.94
N LEU A 144 -9.50 -1.84 11.16
CA LEU A 144 -10.75 -1.18 11.53
C LEU A 144 -11.90 -2.18 11.67
N SER A 145 -12.05 -3.10 10.73
CA SER A 145 -13.14 -4.08 10.77
C SER A 145 -12.97 -5.12 11.89
N GLU A 146 -11.73 -5.56 12.17
CA GLU A 146 -11.47 -6.58 13.17
C GLU A 146 -11.28 -6.04 14.59
N HIS A 147 -10.66 -4.86 14.75
CA HIS A 147 -10.33 -4.31 16.07
C HIS A 147 -11.11 -3.03 16.41
N GLY A 148 -11.91 -2.53 15.48
CA GLY A 148 -12.69 -1.31 15.66
C GLY A 148 -11.84 -0.07 15.85
N LEU A 149 -12.49 1.00 16.27
CA LEU A 149 -11.85 2.30 16.50
C LEU A 149 -10.84 2.23 17.66
N ILE A 150 -11.21 1.57 18.76
CA ILE A 150 -10.37 1.50 19.97
C ILE A 150 -9.05 0.77 19.67
N GLY A 151 -9.12 -0.45 19.11
CA GLY A 151 -7.91 -1.20 18.77
C GLY A 151 -7.04 -0.50 17.74
N SER A 152 -7.66 0.15 16.75
CA SER A 152 -6.93 0.92 15.73
C SER A 152 -6.24 2.16 16.31
N ILE A 153 -6.87 2.90 17.23
CA ILE A 153 -6.24 4.03 17.92
C ILE A 153 -5.05 3.58 18.75
N ILE A 154 -5.18 2.48 19.49
CA ILE A 154 -4.06 1.93 20.29
C ILE A 154 -2.88 1.59 19.38
N LEU A 155 -3.11 0.86 18.29
CA LEU A 155 -2.06 0.48 17.34
C LEU A 155 -1.38 1.71 16.73
N LEU A 156 -2.17 2.67 16.24
CA LEU A 156 -1.65 3.90 15.65
C LEU A 156 -0.86 4.72 16.69
N SER A 157 -1.30 4.77 17.93
CA SER A 157 -0.60 5.47 19.02
C SER A 157 0.78 4.86 19.26
N ILE A 158 0.89 3.52 19.28
CA ILE A 158 2.17 2.83 19.41
C ILE A 158 3.07 3.15 18.20
N PHE A 159 2.54 3.05 17.00
CA PHE A 159 3.27 3.29 15.76
C PHE A 159 3.81 4.72 15.69
N PHE A 160 2.97 5.71 15.93
CA PHE A 160 3.38 7.12 15.92
C PHE A 160 4.36 7.45 17.05
N THR A 161 4.19 6.86 18.25
CA THR A 161 5.14 7.03 19.35
C THR A 161 6.53 6.55 18.95
N LEU A 162 6.64 5.39 18.31
CA LEU A 162 7.91 4.87 17.81
C LEU A 162 8.53 5.77 16.72
N ILE A 163 7.72 6.25 15.79
CA ILE A 163 8.19 7.19 14.75
C ILE A 163 8.71 8.48 15.38
N PHE A 164 7.92 9.13 16.23
CA PHE A 164 8.29 10.39 16.86
C PHE A 164 9.53 10.25 17.76
N LYS A 165 9.63 9.14 18.51
CA LYS A 165 10.83 8.86 19.30
C LYS A 165 12.08 8.76 18.44
N ASN A 166 12.02 8.03 17.32
CA ASN A 166 13.15 7.89 16.41
C ASN A 166 13.50 9.22 15.71
N LEU A 167 12.48 9.96 15.25
CA LEU A 167 12.71 11.29 14.65
C LEU A 167 13.35 12.26 15.64
N LYS A 168 12.88 12.26 16.90
CA LYS A 168 13.48 13.11 17.96
C LYS A 168 14.97 12.77 18.16
N ILE A 169 15.31 11.48 18.23
CA ILE A 169 16.73 11.04 18.37
C ILE A 169 17.56 11.53 17.19
N ILE A 170 17.07 11.38 15.96
CA ILE A 170 17.77 11.84 14.75
C ILE A 170 17.98 13.35 14.77
N ILE A 171 16.97 14.13 15.13
CA ILE A 171 17.06 15.60 15.19
C ILE A 171 18.03 16.04 16.28
N MET A 172 17.97 15.41 17.48
CA MET A 172 18.87 15.76 18.60
C MET A 172 20.32 15.32 18.37
N SER A 173 20.58 14.30 17.57
CA SER A 173 21.93 13.87 17.21
C SER A 173 22.59 14.78 16.16
N ARG A 174 21.83 15.72 15.58
CA ARG A 174 22.31 16.68 14.58
C ARG A 174 22.84 17.99 15.20
N ASN A 175 22.47 18.25 16.44
CA ASN A 175 22.97 19.41 17.22
C ASN A 175 24.14 19.00 18.14
#